data_216a51059b9ccd04de15dc5c631b3ec1
#
_entry.id   216a51059b9ccd04de15dc5c631b3ec1
#
_cell.length_a   1.000
_cell.length_b   1.000
_cell.length_c   1.000
_cell.angle_alpha   90.00
_cell.angle_beta   90.00
_cell.angle_gamma   90.00
#
_symmetry.space_group_name_H-M   'P 1'
#
loop_
_entity.id
_entity.type
_entity.pdbx_description
1 polymer ?
#
loop_
_entity_poly.entity_id
_entity_poly.type
_entity_poly.pdbx_seq_one_letter_code
_entity_poly.pdbx_strand_id
1 'polypeptide(L)'
;MNVFRPMQATIGGLLVGIAVGMYMLVASKIAGHSGMLKALLVGPRDHSKLSYLLGLLFAGAALSAAVPNTFFEKPKEPQLSLFALGMVMGVGTYVGNGCTSGHGLCGLSRFSYRSFAAVPVFMISAILASSASTGFAIGSPAPVAAMEPGTASAVAVVVCVLAVLLVPVSLLMRKATAVYAEIVLGFWCGLCGGAGLAIGGMAQPSSVQAALSLQRTDLTLWTLFVVALVTTFSFYRLATSRGVAEACTATQGRVDGQLLLGAALFGTSWGATGACPGPLVVIVGAAPTAMGPLLILLGVAAGMLLANSVSSFRLKPPSSQTSKQLSGTILPDGPPPAPRVEGGRRHVGAMLVPHTGPRRAALELLFARTDERAL
;
A
#
# COMPACT_ATOMS: atom_id res chain seq x y z
N MET A 1 -23.66 -15.87 14.44
CA MET A 1 -23.51 -16.37 13.06
C MET A 1 -22.95 -15.24 12.22
N ASN A 2 -21.76 -15.40 11.65
CA ASN A 2 -21.23 -14.40 10.71
C ASN A 2 -21.96 -14.59 9.38
N VAL A 3 -22.74 -13.60 8.98
CA VAL A 3 -23.50 -13.67 7.73
C VAL A 3 -22.57 -13.28 6.60
N PHE A 4 -22.31 -14.20 5.66
CA PHE A 4 -21.62 -13.91 4.41
C PHE A 4 -22.33 -12.77 3.65
N ARG A 5 -21.60 -11.74 3.25
CA ARG A 5 -22.11 -10.53 2.62
C ARG A 5 -21.50 -10.33 1.23
N PRO A 6 -21.92 -11.11 0.23
CA PRO A 6 -21.27 -11.13 -1.08
C PRO A 6 -21.34 -9.79 -1.81
N MET A 7 -22.47 -9.08 -1.72
CA MET A 7 -22.63 -7.79 -2.39
C MET A 7 -21.71 -6.72 -1.80
N GLN A 8 -21.63 -6.60 -0.48
CA GLN A 8 -20.75 -5.64 0.18
C GLN A 8 -19.27 -5.97 -0.10
N ALA A 9 -18.90 -7.26 -0.04
CA ALA A 9 -17.56 -7.73 -0.36
C ALA A 9 -17.17 -7.42 -1.81
N THR A 10 -18.09 -7.61 -2.76
CA THR A 10 -17.87 -7.31 -4.18
C THR A 10 -17.70 -5.82 -4.41
N ILE A 11 -18.60 -4.99 -3.89
CA ILE A 11 -18.50 -3.52 -4.01
C ILE A 11 -17.21 -3.03 -3.35
N GLY A 12 -16.93 -3.47 -2.12
CA GLY A 12 -15.71 -3.13 -1.42
C GLY A 12 -14.45 -3.53 -2.18
N GLY A 13 -14.44 -4.74 -2.73
CA GLY A 13 -13.34 -5.26 -3.55
C GLY A 13 -13.10 -4.44 -4.83
N LEU A 14 -14.18 -4.09 -5.54
CA LEU A 14 -14.11 -3.23 -6.73
C LEU A 14 -13.49 -1.87 -6.39
N LEU A 15 -13.95 -1.23 -5.32
CA LEU A 15 -13.44 0.07 -4.89
C LEU A 15 -11.97 0.04 -4.51
N VAL A 16 -11.57 -0.94 -3.71
CA VAL A 16 -10.16 -1.12 -3.34
C VAL A 16 -9.33 -1.38 -4.59
N GLY A 17 -9.79 -2.25 -5.48
CA GLY A 17 -9.09 -2.56 -6.74
C GLY A 17 -8.96 -1.36 -7.66
N ILE A 18 -10.02 -0.55 -7.82
CA ILE A 18 -10.00 0.69 -8.60
C ILE A 18 -9.04 1.70 -7.95
N ALA A 19 -9.12 1.92 -6.65
CA ALA A 19 -8.26 2.86 -5.94
C ALA A 19 -6.77 2.51 -6.09
N VAL A 20 -6.42 1.24 -5.87
CA VAL A 20 -5.06 0.72 -6.01
C VAL A 20 -4.59 0.79 -7.46
N GLY A 21 -5.45 0.37 -8.40
CA GLY A 21 -5.17 0.35 -9.83
C GLY A 21 -4.99 1.75 -10.41
N MET A 22 -5.88 2.69 -10.09
CA MET A 22 -5.79 4.09 -10.54
C MET A 22 -4.56 4.79 -9.97
N TYR A 23 -4.23 4.57 -8.70
CA TYR A 23 -3.03 5.13 -8.10
C TYR A 23 -1.76 4.63 -8.81
N MET A 24 -1.72 3.37 -9.21
CA MET A 24 -0.64 2.81 -10.01
C MET A 24 -0.63 3.36 -11.43
N LEU A 25 -1.78 3.38 -12.12
CA LEU A 25 -1.90 3.78 -13.53
C LEU A 25 -1.54 5.26 -13.73
N VAL A 26 -1.97 6.14 -12.82
CA VAL A 26 -1.81 7.61 -12.99
C VAL A 26 -0.58 8.14 -12.26
N ALA A 27 -0.32 7.71 -11.03
CA ALA A 27 0.84 8.17 -10.26
C ALA A 27 2.10 7.31 -10.48
N SER A 28 2.00 6.17 -11.17
CA SER A 28 3.10 5.18 -11.30
C SER A 28 3.66 4.76 -9.94
N LYS A 29 2.80 4.67 -8.92
CA LYS A 29 3.16 4.37 -7.53
C LYS A 29 2.40 3.14 -7.03
N ILE A 30 3.02 2.40 -6.11
CA ILE A 30 2.42 1.22 -5.49
C ILE A 30 1.59 1.64 -4.28
N ALA A 31 0.32 1.25 -4.23
CA ALA A 31 -0.58 1.50 -3.12
C ALA A 31 -0.40 0.47 -1.99
N GLY A 32 0.79 0.40 -1.40
CA GLY A 32 1.05 -0.42 -0.22
C GLY A 32 0.87 0.40 1.06
N HIS A 33 -0.20 0.17 1.83
CA HIS A 33 -0.53 0.99 3.00
C HIS A 33 0.58 1.02 4.06
N SER A 34 1.23 -0.12 4.33
CA SER A 34 2.42 -0.16 5.22
C SER A 34 3.59 0.63 4.66
N GLY A 35 3.81 0.60 3.34
CA GLY A 35 4.82 1.40 2.67
C GLY A 35 4.53 2.90 2.71
N MET A 36 3.25 3.30 2.73
CA MET A 36 2.83 4.69 2.91
C MET A 36 3.09 5.17 4.33
N LEU A 37 2.75 4.35 5.36
CA LEU A 37 3.07 4.64 6.76
C LEU A 37 4.59 4.71 6.98
N LYS A 38 5.35 3.77 6.40
CA LYS A 38 6.81 3.81 6.45
C LYS A 38 7.38 5.09 5.84
N ALA A 39 6.85 5.54 4.70
CA ALA A 39 7.28 6.78 4.06
C ALA A 39 6.96 8.02 4.89
N LEU A 40 5.88 8.01 5.67
CA LEU A 40 5.54 9.08 6.60
C LEU A 40 6.53 9.16 7.76
N LEU A 41 6.97 8.01 8.30
CA LEU A 41 7.78 7.93 9.52
C LEU A 41 9.28 8.03 9.26
N VAL A 42 9.78 7.39 8.20
CA VAL A 42 11.22 7.14 8.01
C VAL A 42 11.71 7.42 6.59
N GLY A 43 10.82 7.65 5.63
CA GLY A 43 11.14 7.87 4.23
C GLY A 43 11.22 9.34 3.84
N PRO A 44 11.64 9.63 2.60
CA PRO A 44 11.49 10.96 2.04
C PRO A 44 10.00 11.31 1.98
N ARG A 45 9.69 12.58 2.32
CA ARG A 45 8.30 13.07 2.32
C ARG A 45 7.69 12.96 0.92
N ASP A 46 6.69 12.12 0.77
CA ASP A 46 5.91 11.93 -0.45
C ASP A 46 4.48 12.43 -0.20
N HIS A 47 4.20 13.62 -0.70
CA HIS A 47 2.90 14.28 -0.50
C HIS A 47 1.72 13.45 -1.03
N SER A 48 1.92 12.70 -2.10
CA SER A 48 0.91 11.80 -2.67
C SER A 48 0.57 10.64 -1.73
N LYS A 49 1.57 10.06 -1.04
CA LYS A 49 1.33 8.99 -0.05
C LYS A 49 0.65 9.53 1.20
N LEU A 50 1.06 10.72 1.66
CA LEU A 50 0.42 11.38 2.80
C LEU A 50 -1.04 11.69 2.49
N SER A 51 -1.34 12.26 1.32
CA SER A 51 -2.71 12.58 0.92
C SER A 51 -3.58 11.31 0.78
N TYR A 52 -2.99 10.17 0.33
CA TYR A 52 -3.69 8.90 0.30
C TYR A 52 -4.09 8.43 1.72
N LEU A 53 -3.17 8.53 2.69
CA LEU A 53 -3.48 8.20 4.09
C LEU A 53 -4.55 9.12 4.68
N LEU A 54 -4.51 10.42 4.36
CA LEU A 54 -5.57 11.36 4.74
C LEU A 54 -6.92 11.00 4.10
N GLY A 55 -6.92 10.54 2.86
CA GLY A 55 -8.12 10.01 2.19
C GLY A 55 -8.71 8.78 2.90
N LEU A 56 -7.87 7.82 3.33
CA LEU A 56 -8.30 6.67 4.14
C LEU A 56 -8.96 7.11 5.45
N LEU A 57 -8.31 8.04 6.15
CA LEU A 57 -8.79 8.56 7.44
C LEU A 57 -10.12 9.30 7.28
N PHE A 58 -10.23 10.14 6.24
CA PHE A 58 -11.45 10.87 5.93
C PHE A 58 -12.60 9.92 5.52
N ALA A 59 -12.31 8.84 4.78
CA ALA A 59 -13.31 7.82 4.45
C ALA A 59 -13.92 7.19 5.70
N GLY A 60 -13.08 6.87 6.70
CA GLY A 60 -13.55 6.36 7.98
C GLY A 60 -14.46 7.35 8.70
N ALA A 61 -14.04 8.60 8.82
CA ALA A 61 -14.80 9.66 9.48
C ALA A 61 -16.14 9.91 8.77
N ALA A 62 -16.13 10.04 7.44
CA ALA A 62 -17.33 10.32 6.65
C ALA A 62 -18.35 9.18 6.72
N LEU A 63 -17.90 7.92 6.59
CA LEU A 63 -18.80 6.77 6.67
C LEU A 63 -19.35 6.56 8.09
N SER A 64 -18.55 6.79 9.11
CA SER A 64 -19.01 6.71 10.51
C SER A 64 -20.05 7.78 10.83
N ALA A 65 -19.90 8.99 10.29
CA ALA A 65 -20.86 10.07 10.44
C ALA A 65 -22.15 9.85 9.64
N ALA A 66 -22.02 9.36 8.40
CA ALA A 66 -23.17 9.17 7.50
C ALA A 66 -24.03 7.95 7.86
N VAL A 67 -23.38 6.84 8.27
CA VAL A 67 -24.04 5.56 8.55
C VAL A 67 -23.44 4.94 9.81
N PRO A 68 -23.81 5.46 11.00
CA PRO A 68 -23.26 4.98 12.26
C PRO A 68 -23.51 3.48 12.49
N ASN A 69 -22.54 2.80 13.08
CA ASN A 69 -22.61 1.37 13.48
C ASN A 69 -22.84 0.35 12.35
N THR A 70 -22.78 0.76 11.08
CA THR A 70 -23.00 -0.15 9.94
C THR A 70 -21.72 -0.81 9.49
N PHE A 71 -20.61 -0.07 9.40
CA PHE A 71 -19.34 -0.56 8.84
C PHE A 71 -18.24 -0.74 9.87
N PHE A 72 -18.46 -0.23 11.10
CA PHE A 72 -17.45 -0.25 12.15
C PHE A 72 -17.97 -0.95 13.38
N GLU A 73 -17.11 -1.75 14.00
CA GLU A 73 -17.38 -2.38 15.29
C GLU A 73 -17.07 -1.41 16.42
N LYS A 74 -17.80 -1.57 17.55
CA LYS A 74 -17.45 -0.84 18.77
C LYS A 74 -16.07 -1.30 19.25
N PRO A 75 -15.14 -0.36 19.49
CA PRO A 75 -13.83 -0.71 20.03
C PRO A 75 -13.97 -1.37 21.40
N LYS A 76 -13.17 -2.41 21.64
CA LYS A 76 -13.02 -2.99 22.98
C LYS A 76 -12.19 -2.08 23.88
N GLU A 77 -12.28 -2.34 25.18
CA GLU A 77 -11.41 -1.69 26.17
C GLU A 77 -9.93 -1.82 25.78
N PRO A 78 -9.16 -0.75 25.98
CA PRO A 78 -7.76 -0.72 25.59
C PRO A 78 -6.95 -1.72 26.43
N GLN A 79 -6.09 -2.49 25.76
CA GLN A 79 -5.16 -3.41 26.39
C GLN A 79 -3.74 -3.09 25.93
N LEU A 80 -2.77 -3.10 26.83
CA LEU A 80 -1.36 -2.85 26.49
C LEU A 80 -0.80 -3.87 25.49
N SER A 81 -1.34 -5.09 25.49
CA SER A 81 -1.03 -6.13 24.48
C SER A 81 -1.29 -5.67 23.05
N LEU A 82 -2.26 -4.76 22.82
CA LEU A 82 -2.54 -4.21 21.49
C LEU A 82 -1.36 -3.37 20.96
N PHE A 83 -0.70 -2.61 21.85
CA PHE A 83 0.51 -1.88 21.46
C PHE A 83 1.65 -2.84 21.09
N ALA A 84 1.86 -3.89 21.88
CA ALA A 84 2.87 -4.90 21.59
C ALA A 84 2.62 -5.62 20.25
N LEU A 85 1.37 -6.02 19.98
CA LEU A 85 0.98 -6.61 18.69
C LEU A 85 1.16 -5.60 17.55
N GLY A 86 0.84 -4.32 17.76
CA GLY A 86 1.14 -3.25 16.82
C GLY A 86 2.64 -3.16 16.51
N MET A 87 3.51 -3.24 17.53
CA MET A 87 4.97 -3.24 17.33
C MET A 87 5.42 -4.43 16.47
N VAL A 88 4.93 -5.63 16.75
CA VAL A 88 5.22 -6.83 15.94
C VAL A 88 4.79 -6.61 14.49
N MET A 89 3.58 -6.04 14.27
CA MET A 89 3.09 -5.68 12.92
C MET A 89 4.02 -4.66 12.24
N GLY A 90 4.44 -3.64 12.96
CA GLY A 90 5.33 -2.59 12.46
C GLY A 90 6.69 -3.15 12.04
N VAL A 91 7.33 -3.95 12.89
CA VAL A 91 8.58 -4.66 12.57
C VAL A 91 8.37 -5.58 11.37
N GLY A 92 7.31 -6.40 11.40
CA GLY A 92 7.00 -7.34 10.32
C GLY A 92 6.83 -6.68 8.97
N THR A 93 6.03 -5.61 8.90
CA THR A 93 5.81 -4.88 7.63
C THR A 93 7.04 -4.10 7.18
N TYR A 94 7.87 -3.63 8.10
CA TYR A 94 9.13 -2.95 7.77
C TYR A 94 10.15 -3.94 7.17
N VAL A 95 10.39 -5.06 7.84
CA VAL A 95 11.38 -6.09 7.46
C VAL A 95 10.93 -6.83 6.20
N GLY A 96 9.65 -7.25 6.13
CA GLY A 96 9.05 -7.89 4.97
C GLY A 96 8.83 -6.94 3.79
N ASN A 97 8.96 -5.62 4.02
CA ASN A 97 8.76 -4.56 3.03
C ASN A 97 7.38 -4.60 2.35
N GLY A 98 6.32 -4.89 3.13
CA GLY A 98 4.96 -4.92 2.61
C GLY A 98 3.92 -5.46 3.59
N CYS A 99 2.67 -5.43 3.16
CA CYS A 99 1.48 -5.93 3.85
C CYS A 99 0.52 -6.55 2.83
N THR A 100 -0.73 -6.86 3.23
CA THR A 100 -1.74 -7.43 2.33
C THR A 100 -1.96 -6.63 1.05
N SER A 101 -2.05 -5.29 1.11
CA SER A 101 -2.20 -4.46 -0.09
C SER A 101 -0.91 -4.42 -0.94
N GLY A 102 0.27 -4.36 -0.31
CA GLY A 102 1.55 -4.31 -1.00
C GLY A 102 1.91 -5.62 -1.70
N HIS A 103 1.92 -6.74 -0.98
CA HIS A 103 2.20 -8.06 -1.54
C HIS A 103 0.97 -8.72 -2.15
N GLY A 104 -0.17 -8.67 -1.46
CA GLY A 104 -1.38 -9.38 -1.90
C GLY A 104 -2.01 -8.74 -3.14
N LEU A 105 -2.31 -7.45 -3.14
CA LEU A 105 -2.95 -6.80 -4.29
C LEU A 105 -1.93 -6.36 -5.34
N CYS A 106 -1.01 -5.46 -4.98
CA CYS A 106 -0.07 -4.92 -5.96
C CYS A 106 0.99 -5.93 -6.40
N GLY A 107 1.46 -6.77 -5.49
CA GLY A 107 2.54 -7.72 -5.76
C GLY A 107 2.10 -8.91 -6.61
N LEU A 108 0.98 -9.57 -6.25
CA LEU A 108 0.43 -10.67 -7.04
C LEU A 108 -0.02 -10.21 -8.42
N SER A 109 -0.68 -9.04 -8.52
CA SER A 109 -1.08 -8.46 -9.82
C SER A 109 0.08 -8.23 -10.78
N ARG A 110 1.31 -8.06 -10.26
CA ARG A 110 2.53 -7.86 -11.02
C ARG A 110 3.37 -9.11 -11.17
N PHE A 111 2.87 -10.27 -10.74
CA PHE A 111 3.62 -11.52 -10.72
C PHE A 111 4.98 -11.43 -10.00
N SER A 112 5.04 -10.69 -8.89
CA SER A 112 6.27 -10.55 -8.10
C SER A 112 6.59 -11.85 -7.36
N TYR A 113 7.74 -12.46 -7.64
CA TYR A 113 8.21 -13.68 -6.93
C TYR A 113 8.28 -13.47 -5.41
N ARG A 114 8.70 -12.30 -4.96
CA ARG A 114 8.70 -11.95 -3.53
C ARG A 114 7.30 -12.04 -2.94
N SER A 115 6.29 -11.58 -3.67
CA SER A 115 4.90 -11.59 -3.20
C SER A 115 4.30 -12.98 -3.22
N PHE A 116 4.64 -13.81 -4.22
CA PHE A 116 4.25 -15.22 -4.23
C PHE A 116 4.84 -16.01 -3.06
N ALA A 117 6.02 -15.63 -2.56
CA ALA A 117 6.61 -16.22 -1.36
C ALA A 117 6.02 -15.63 -0.06
N ALA A 118 5.83 -14.32 0.02
CA ALA A 118 5.38 -13.65 1.23
C ALA A 118 3.90 -13.91 1.57
N VAL A 119 3.02 -13.94 0.53
CA VAL A 119 1.57 -14.09 0.72
C VAL A 119 1.20 -15.40 1.43
N PRO A 120 1.65 -16.58 0.99
CA PRO A 120 1.38 -17.83 1.72
C PRO A 120 1.88 -17.79 3.16
N VAL A 121 3.06 -17.24 3.40
CA VAL A 121 3.65 -17.18 4.75
C VAL A 121 2.80 -16.32 5.67
N PHE A 122 2.46 -15.10 5.29
CA PHE A 122 1.63 -14.26 6.17
C PHE A 122 0.20 -14.79 6.30
N MET A 123 -0.36 -15.44 5.28
CA MET A 123 -1.69 -16.07 5.36
C MET A 123 -1.70 -17.23 6.35
N ILE A 124 -0.73 -18.16 6.25
CA ILE A 124 -0.62 -19.28 7.18
C ILE A 124 -0.43 -18.77 8.62
N SER A 125 0.50 -17.83 8.82
CA SER A 125 0.74 -17.23 10.14
C SER A 125 -0.50 -16.54 10.70
N ALA A 126 -1.27 -15.85 9.86
CA ALA A 126 -2.50 -15.16 10.27
C ALA A 126 -3.61 -16.18 10.64
N ILE A 127 -3.77 -17.24 9.85
CA ILE A 127 -4.75 -18.30 10.14
C ILE A 127 -4.42 -18.99 11.48
N LEU A 128 -3.16 -19.35 11.70
CA LEU A 128 -2.74 -19.96 12.96
C LEU A 128 -2.96 -19.03 14.15
N ALA A 129 -2.56 -17.77 14.03
CA ALA A 129 -2.73 -16.79 15.09
C ALA A 129 -4.21 -16.46 15.37
N SER A 130 -5.04 -16.34 14.34
CA SER A 130 -6.48 -16.09 14.50
C SER A 130 -7.18 -17.28 15.16
N SER A 131 -6.79 -18.51 14.80
CA SER A 131 -7.36 -19.72 15.39
C SER A 131 -6.95 -19.92 16.86
N ALA A 132 -5.75 -19.45 17.25
CA ALA A 132 -5.25 -19.52 18.61
C ALA A 132 -5.75 -18.38 19.52
N SER A 133 -6.05 -17.20 18.94
CA SER A 133 -6.33 -15.97 19.68
C SER A 133 -7.83 -15.62 19.70
N THR A 134 -8.61 -16.27 20.50
CA THR A 134 -10.05 -15.98 20.63
C THR A 134 -10.36 -14.66 21.39
N GLY A 135 -9.36 -13.99 21.98
CA GLY A 135 -9.53 -12.87 22.90
C GLY A 135 -9.00 -11.50 22.47
N PHE A 136 -8.11 -11.42 21.49
CA PHE A 136 -7.34 -10.21 21.15
C PHE A 136 -7.94 -9.33 20.06
N ALA A 137 -9.11 -9.65 19.51
CA ALA A 137 -9.76 -8.78 18.54
C ALA A 137 -10.04 -7.41 19.14
N ILE A 138 -9.70 -6.34 18.43
CA ILE A 138 -9.96 -4.95 18.86
C ILE A 138 -11.43 -4.53 18.70
N GLY A 139 -12.24 -5.37 18.06
CA GLY A 139 -13.68 -5.17 17.90
C GLY A 139 -14.50 -6.17 18.70
N SER A 140 -15.69 -5.76 19.13
CA SER A 140 -16.67 -6.67 19.69
C SER A 140 -17.36 -7.44 18.57
N PRO A 141 -17.62 -8.75 18.69
CA PRO A 141 -18.34 -9.53 17.70
C PRO A 141 -19.85 -9.20 17.68
N ALA A 142 -20.19 -7.93 17.78
CA ALA A 142 -21.58 -7.49 17.59
C ALA A 142 -22.01 -7.86 16.16
N PRO A 143 -23.23 -8.37 15.96
CA PRO A 143 -23.75 -8.56 14.63
C PRO A 143 -23.81 -7.16 13.97
N VAL A 144 -22.91 -6.92 13.03
CA VAL A 144 -23.01 -5.74 12.19
C VAL A 144 -24.31 -5.89 11.40
N ALA A 145 -25.21 -4.94 11.55
CA ALA A 145 -26.51 -4.99 10.92
C ALA A 145 -26.32 -5.22 9.40
N ALA A 146 -27.04 -6.18 8.85
CA ALA A 146 -27.12 -6.31 7.40
C ALA A 146 -27.57 -4.96 6.84
N MET A 147 -26.84 -4.44 5.86
CA MET A 147 -27.17 -3.16 5.25
C MET A 147 -28.55 -3.29 4.58
N GLU A 148 -29.49 -2.42 4.94
CA GLU A 148 -30.77 -2.32 4.27
C GLU A 148 -30.55 -2.16 2.75
N PRO A 149 -31.35 -2.82 1.89
CA PRO A 149 -31.19 -2.73 0.43
C PRO A 149 -31.14 -1.29 -0.09
N GLY A 150 -31.87 -0.39 0.53
CA GLY A 150 -31.90 1.05 0.19
C GLY A 150 -30.59 1.77 0.52
N THR A 151 -29.97 1.49 1.69
CA THR A 151 -28.68 2.03 2.08
C THR A 151 -27.53 1.42 1.24
N ALA A 152 -27.64 0.16 0.88
CA ALA A 152 -26.67 -0.49 -0.01
C ALA A 152 -26.64 0.17 -1.38
N SER A 153 -27.81 0.45 -1.96
CA SER A 153 -27.91 1.14 -3.25
C SER A 153 -27.43 2.59 -3.16
N ALA A 154 -27.78 3.33 -2.11
CA ALA A 154 -27.31 4.70 -1.91
C ALA A 154 -25.78 4.78 -1.78
N VAL A 155 -25.18 3.91 -0.98
CA VAL A 155 -23.72 3.83 -0.84
C VAL A 155 -23.07 3.42 -2.16
N ALA A 156 -23.64 2.44 -2.89
CA ALA A 156 -23.14 2.05 -4.20
C ALA A 156 -23.19 3.21 -5.21
N VAL A 157 -24.29 3.98 -5.23
CA VAL A 157 -24.44 5.16 -6.09
C VAL A 157 -23.42 6.24 -5.74
N VAL A 158 -23.30 6.60 -4.45
CA VAL A 158 -22.30 7.60 -3.99
C VAL A 158 -20.89 7.18 -4.40
N VAL A 159 -20.59 5.92 -4.26
CA VAL A 159 -19.30 5.36 -4.59
C VAL A 159 -19.04 5.32 -6.09
N CYS A 160 -20.04 4.92 -6.90
CA CYS A 160 -19.95 4.98 -8.36
C CYS A 160 -19.79 6.44 -8.82
N VAL A 161 -20.52 7.38 -8.24
CA VAL A 161 -20.36 8.82 -8.52
C VAL A 161 -18.95 9.29 -8.16
N LEU A 162 -18.42 8.91 -7.00
CA LEU A 162 -17.04 9.24 -6.60
C LEU A 162 -16.02 8.61 -7.56
N ALA A 163 -16.20 7.36 -7.95
CA ALA A 163 -15.32 6.69 -8.92
C ALA A 163 -15.39 7.34 -10.31
N VAL A 164 -16.60 7.73 -10.75
CA VAL A 164 -16.80 8.44 -12.04
C VAL A 164 -16.22 9.85 -11.99
N LEU A 165 -16.31 10.55 -10.85
CA LEU A 165 -15.70 11.86 -10.67
C LEU A 165 -14.16 11.82 -10.65
N LEU A 166 -13.55 10.66 -10.39
CA LEU A 166 -12.09 10.47 -10.51
C LEU A 166 -11.59 10.67 -11.95
N VAL A 167 -12.42 10.30 -12.96
CA VAL A 167 -12.03 10.43 -14.37
C VAL A 167 -11.90 11.90 -14.80
N PRO A 168 -12.92 12.76 -14.63
CA PRO A 168 -12.80 14.18 -15.00
C PRO A 168 -11.83 14.94 -14.11
N VAL A 169 -11.68 14.61 -12.82
CA VAL A 169 -10.68 15.22 -11.95
C VAL A 169 -9.27 14.92 -12.46
N SER A 170 -8.98 13.70 -12.88
CA SER A 170 -7.70 13.36 -13.49
C SER A 170 -7.47 14.09 -14.82
N LEU A 171 -8.53 14.36 -15.58
CA LEU A 171 -8.47 15.13 -16.84
C LEU A 171 -8.33 16.65 -16.61
N LEU A 172 -9.05 17.21 -15.63
CA LEU A 172 -8.92 18.62 -15.25
C LEU A 172 -7.51 18.96 -14.69
N MET A 173 -6.92 18.02 -13.96
CA MET A 173 -5.58 18.13 -13.38
C MET A 173 -4.45 18.19 -14.44
N ARG A 174 -4.73 17.95 -15.72
CA ARG A 174 -3.76 18.13 -16.81
C ARG A 174 -3.17 19.55 -16.89
N LYS A 175 -3.90 20.56 -16.39
CA LYS A 175 -3.46 21.97 -16.37
C LYS A 175 -2.77 22.38 -15.06
N ALA A 176 -2.86 21.53 -14.02
CA ALA A 176 -2.24 21.80 -12.72
C ALA A 176 -0.77 21.38 -12.71
N THR A 177 0.01 21.94 -11.78
CA THR A 177 1.37 21.43 -11.53
C THR A 177 1.32 19.97 -11.12
N ALA A 178 2.27 19.16 -11.57
CA ALA A 178 2.29 17.71 -11.35
C ALA A 178 2.16 17.31 -9.88
N VAL A 179 2.65 18.13 -8.95
CA VAL A 179 2.57 17.90 -7.50
C VAL A 179 1.13 17.98 -6.98
N TYR A 180 0.36 19.01 -7.38
CA TYR A 180 -1.05 19.14 -6.96
C TYR A 180 -1.91 18.00 -7.52
N ALA A 181 -1.67 17.61 -8.76
CA ALA A 181 -2.36 16.47 -9.37
C ALA A 181 -2.10 15.16 -8.59
N GLU A 182 -0.87 14.89 -8.17
CA GLU A 182 -0.51 13.72 -7.37
C GLU A 182 -1.16 13.77 -5.96
N ILE A 183 -1.26 14.94 -5.33
CA ILE A 183 -1.90 15.11 -4.02
C ILE A 183 -3.40 14.82 -4.12
N VAL A 184 -4.09 15.46 -5.08
CA VAL A 184 -5.53 15.26 -5.27
C VAL A 184 -5.85 13.82 -5.62
N LEU A 185 -5.10 13.22 -6.55
CA LEU A 185 -5.25 11.81 -6.90
C LEU A 185 -5.02 10.89 -5.69
N GLY A 186 -3.95 11.14 -4.91
CA GLY A 186 -3.67 10.39 -3.70
C GLY A 186 -4.85 10.42 -2.73
N PHE A 187 -5.38 11.61 -2.44
CA PHE A 187 -6.53 11.77 -1.55
C PHE A 187 -7.78 11.01 -2.05
N TRP A 188 -8.13 11.15 -3.32
CA TRP A 188 -9.27 10.46 -3.91
C TRP A 188 -9.12 8.94 -3.93
N CYS A 189 -7.94 8.43 -4.29
CA CYS A 189 -7.66 7.01 -4.22
C CYS A 189 -7.73 6.50 -2.77
N GLY A 190 -7.22 7.27 -1.80
CA GLY A 190 -7.34 6.97 -0.39
C GLY A 190 -8.80 6.94 0.08
N LEU A 191 -9.60 7.91 -0.33
CA LEU A 191 -11.02 7.99 0.00
C LEU A 191 -11.80 6.79 -0.56
N CYS A 192 -11.62 6.48 -1.85
CA CYS A 192 -12.27 5.33 -2.49
C CYS A 192 -11.79 3.99 -1.89
N GLY A 193 -10.48 3.86 -1.67
CA GLY A 193 -9.90 2.66 -1.05
C GLY A 193 -10.38 2.47 0.37
N GLY A 194 -10.45 3.54 1.17
CA GLY A 194 -10.96 3.53 2.53
C GLY A 194 -12.43 3.16 2.63
N ALA A 195 -13.26 3.73 1.74
CA ALA A 195 -14.66 3.36 1.63
C ALA A 195 -14.81 1.87 1.24
N GLY A 196 -14.01 1.40 0.30
CA GLY A 196 -14.00 -0.01 -0.10
C GLY A 196 -13.59 -0.96 1.03
N LEU A 197 -12.60 -0.59 1.84
CA LEU A 197 -12.16 -1.36 3.01
C LEU A 197 -13.26 -1.42 4.09
N ALA A 198 -13.96 -0.31 4.34
CA ALA A 198 -15.04 -0.25 5.33
C ALA A 198 -16.26 -1.07 4.87
N ILE A 199 -16.77 -0.81 3.64
CA ILE A 199 -17.95 -1.48 3.07
C ILE A 199 -17.70 -2.98 2.95
N GLY A 200 -16.50 -3.37 2.51
CA GLY A 200 -16.11 -4.77 2.33
C GLY A 200 -15.79 -5.54 3.60
N GLY A 201 -15.94 -4.92 4.78
CA GLY A 201 -15.77 -5.58 6.08
C GLY A 201 -14.34 -5.66 6.60
N MET A 202 -13.36 -5.07 5.91
CA MET A 202 -11.96 -5.04 6.38
C MET A 202 -11.75 -4.13 7.60
N ALA A 203 -12.66 -3.18 7.82
CA ALA A 203 -12.68 -2.32 9.02
C ALA A 203 -13.44 -2.96 10.20
N GLN A 204 -13.76 -4.25 10.10
CA GLN A 204 -14.40 -5.04 11.14
C GLN A 204 -13.43 -6.15 11.60
N PRO A 205 -12.65 -5.92 12.67
CA PRO A 205 -11.64 -6.87 13.12
C PRO A 205 -12.15 -8.27 13.42
N SER A 206 -13.39 -8.40 13.93
CA SER A 206 -14.00 -9.70 14.19
C SER A 206 -14.33 -10.46 12.91
N SER A 207 -14.76 -9.77 11.86
CA SER A 207 -15.01 -10.37 10.54
C SER A 207 -13.71 -10.83 9.89
N VAL A 208 -12.64 -10.03 10.02
CA VAL A 208 -11.30 -10.42 9.54
C VAL A 208 -10.80 -11.67 10.26
N GLN A 209 -10.92 -11.70 11.60
CA GLN A 209 -10.53 -12.89 12.36
C GLN A 209 -11.39 -14.11 12.02
N ALA A 210 -12.70 -13.94 11.82
CA ALA A 210 -13.56 -15.03 11.41
C ALA A 210 -13.18 -15.61 10.05
N ALA A 211 -12.82 -14.76 9.09
CA ALA A 211 -12.37 -15.20 7.77
C ALA A 211 -11.01 -15.92 7.78
N LEU A 212 -10.15 -15.58 8.77
CA LEU A 212 -8.84 -16.19 8.96
C LEU A 212 -8.88 -17.40 9.93
N SER A 213 -10.00 -17.65 10.62
CA SER A 213 -10.13 -18.75 11.59
C SER A 213 -10.50 -20.05 10.89
N LEU A 214 -9.83 -21.16 11.25
CA LEU A 214 -10.20 -22.49 10.81
C LEU A 214 -11.56 -22.95 11.36
N GLN A 215 -12.04 -22.32 12.44
CA GLN A 215 -13.28 -22.67 13.13
C GLN A 215 -14.50 -21.89 12.61
N ARG A 216 -14.28 -20.79 11.90
CA ARG A 216 -15.31 -19.88 11.40
C ARG A 216 -15.01 -19.54 9.96
N THR A 217 -15.82 -20.01 9.03
CA THR A 217 -15.64 -19.71 7.60
C THR A 217 -16.51 -18.51 7.22
N ASP A 218 -15.94 -17.31 7.23
CA ASP A 218 -16.55 -16.13 6.63
C ASP A 218 -15.88 -15.83 5.28
N LEU A 219 -16.61 -16.02 4.18
CA LEU A 219 -16.10 -15.81 2.82
C LEU A 219 -16.09 -14.35 2.38
N THR A 220 -16.60 -13.42 3.20
CA THR A 220 -16.68 -11.99 2.86
C THR A 220 -15.32 -11.41 2.52
N LEU A 221 -14.31 -11.66 3.37
CA LEU A 221 -12.94 -11.19 3.15
C LEU A 221 -12.30 -11.80 1.91
N TRP A 222 -12.51 -13.10 1.69
CA TRP A 222 -11.96 -13.80 0.52
C TRP A 222 -12.57 -13.27 -0.78
N THR A 223 -13.88 -13.03 -0.81
CA THR A 223 -14.57 -12.43 -1.95
C THR A 223 -14.04 -11.04 -2.24
N LEU A 224 -13.92 -10.18 -1.21
CA LEU A 224 -13.32 -8.86 -1.35
C LEU A 224 -11.92 -8.95 -1.95
N PHE A 225 -11.07 -9.83 -1.40
CA PHE A 225 -9.69 -9.96 -1.84
C PHE A 225 -9.59 -10.41 -3.30
N VAL A 226 -10.37 -11.41 -3.71
CA VAL A 226 -10.37 -11.90 -5.10
C VAL A 226 -10.85 -10.82 -6.06
N VAL A 227 -11.96 -10.14 -5.76
CA VAL A 227 -12.48 -9.05 -6.60
C VAL A 227 -11.49 -7.90 -6.71
N ALA A 228 -10.90 -7.49 -5.58
CA ALA A 228 -9.88 -6.44 -5.57
C ALA A 228 -8.63 -6.85 -6.37
N LEU A 229 -8.20 -8.11 -6.26
CA LEU A 229 -7.05 -8.64 -7.00
C LEU A 229 -7.29 -8.65 -8.51
N VAL A 230 -8.44 -9.17 -8.96
CA VAL A 230 -8.82 -9.20 -10.38
C VAL A 230 -8.91 -7.78 -10.95
N THR A 231 -9.54 -6.87 -10.21
CA THR A 231 -9.63 -5.46 -10.62
C THR A 231 -8.26 -4.81 -10.70
N THR A 232 -7.42 -4.95 -9.67
CA THR A 232 -6.04 -4.41 -9.66
C THR A 232 -5.21 -5.01 -10.80
N PHE A 233 -5.35 -6.31 -11.06
CA PHE A 233 -4.67 -6.98 -12.18
C PHE A 233 -5.07 -6.39 -13.53
N SER A 234 -6.36 -6.12 -13.75
CA SER A 234 -6.85 -5.50 -14.98
C SER A 234 -6.23 -4.12 -15.20
N PHE A 235 -6.16 -3.29 -14.15
CA PHE A 235 -5.47 -2.00 -14.20
C PHE A 235 -3.96 -2.15 -14.44
N TYR A 236 -3.33 -3.16 -13.85
CA TYR A 236 -1.91 -3.44 -14.07
C TYR A 236 -1.65 -3.82 -15.54
N ARG A 237 -2.48 -4.70 -16.12
CA ARG A 237 -2.40 -5.04 -17.55
C ARG A 237 -2.56 -3.81 -18.45
N LEU A 238 -3.50 -2.94 -18.12
CA LEU A 238 -3.69 -1.67 -18.81
C LEU A 238 -2.48 -0.74 -18.67
N ALA A 239 -1.89 -0.62 -17.48
CA ALA A 239 -0.69 0.18 -17.24
C ALA A 239 0.52 -0.37 -18.01
N THR A 240 0.66 -1.70 -18.08
CA THR A 240 1.74 -2.36 -18.83
C THR A 240 1.59 -2.11 -20.34
N SER A 241 0.37 -2.24 -20.90
CA SER A 241 0.13 -2.01 -22.32
C SER A 241 0.37 -0.56 -22.75
N ARG A 242 0.40 0.37 -21.79
CA ARG A 242 0.68 1.80 -22.00
C ARG A 242 2.11 2.22 -21.63
N GLY A 243 2.98 1.27 -21.30
CA GLY A 243 4.37 1.55 -20.91
C GLY A 243 4.55 2.23 -19.55
N VAL A 244 3.46 2.38 -18.75
CA VAL A 244 3.50 3.07 -17.44
C VAL A 244 4.03 2.16 -16.33
N ALA A 245 3.89 0.85 -16.48
CA ALA A 245 4.19 -0.11 -15.42
C ALA A 245 5.68 -0.37 -15.19
N GLU A 246 6.57 0.04 -16.10
CA GLU A 246 8.01 -0.20 -15.96
C GLU A 246 8.60 0.37 -14.67
N ALA A 247 8.18 1.56 -14.26
CA ALA A 247 8.61 2.16 -13.00
C ALA A 247 8.19 1.34 -11.76
N CYS A 248 7.15 0.51 -11.88
CA CYS A 248 6.66 -0.36 -10.81
C CYS A 248 7.29 -1.77 -10.83
N THR A 249 7.95 -2.17 -11.93
CA THR A 249 8.57 -3.51 -12.07
C THR A 249 9.99 -3.58 -11.50
N ALA A 250 10.64 -2.44 -11.32
CA ALA A 250 12.06 -2.34 -10.95
C ALA A 250 12.44 -2.92 -9.56
N THR A 251 11.49 -3.37 -8.75
CA THR A 251 11.74 -3.89 -7.39
C THR A 251 11.49 -5.40 -7.26
N GLN A 252 11.91 -6.19 -8.22
CA GLN A 252 11.94 -7.65 -8.07
C GLN A 252 13.23 -8.07 -7.32
N GLY A 253 13.28 -7.77 -6.00
CA GLY A 253 14.35 -8.25 -5.15
C GLY A 253 14.27 -9.77 -4.92
N ARG A 254 15.38 -10.36 -4.42
CA ARG A 254 15.44 -11.78 -4.07
C ARG A 254 14.46 -12.14 -2.94
N VAL A 255 13.99 -13.38 -2.93
CA VAL A 255 13.31 -13.96 -1.77
C VAL A 255 14.40 -14.30 -0.74
N ASP A 256 14.35 -13.65 0.40
CA ASP A 256 15.32 -13.81 1.48
C ASP A 256 14.62 -14.14 2.81
N GLY A 257 15.39 -14.57 3.79
CA GLY A 257 14.86 -14.91 5.12
C GLY A 257 14.22 -13.72 5.82
N GLN A 258 14.65 -12.49 5.53
CA GLN A 258 14.06 -11.27 6.10
C GLN A 258 12.62 -11.08 5.60
N LEU A 259 12.38 -11.31 4.30
CA LEU A 259 11.04 -11.28 3.72
C LEU A 259 10.10 -12.27 4.42
N LEU A 260 10.54 -13.52 4.58
CA LEU A 260 9.71 -14.57 5.16
C LEU A 260 9.46 -14.32 6.66
N LEU A 261 10.49 -13.92 7.40
CA LEU A 261 10.34 -13.54 8.81
C LEU A 261 9.40 -12.35 8.97
N GLY A 262 9.58 -11.30 8.15
CA GLY A 262 8.71 -10.13 8.17
C GLY A 262 7.27 -10.47 7.82
N ALA A 263 7.05 -11.34 6.84
CA ALA A 263 5.73 -11.85 6.47
C ALA A 263 5.09 -12.64 7.61
N ALA A 264 5.84 -13.52 8.30
CA ALA A 264 5.36 -14.29 9.43
C ALA A 264 4.96 -13.39 10.61
N LEU A 265 5.80 -12.43 11.00
CA LEU A 265 5.51 -11.47 12.07
C LEU A 265 4.27 -10.63 11.75
N PHE A 266 4.19 -10.12 10.52
CA PHE A 266 3.01 -9.37 10.06
C PHE A 266 1.76 -10.23 10.13
N GLY A 267 1.78 -11.45 9.59
CA GLY A 267 0.65 -12.37 9.56
C GLY A 267 0.16 -12.72 10.97
N THR A 268 1.08 -13.04 11.89
CA THR A 268 0.75 -13.34 13.29
C THR A 268 0.02 -12.17 13.96
N SER A 269 0.52 -10.95 13.84
CA SER A 269 -0.13 -9.79 14.42
C SER A 269 -1.47 -9.48 13.75
N TRP A 270 -1.56 -9.60 12.42
CA TRP A 270 -2.80 -9.41 11.68
C TRP A 270 -3.88 -10.42 12.09
N GLY A 271 -3.55 -11.69 12.18
CA GLY A 271 -4.47 -12.72 12.64
C GLY A 271 -4.93 -12.53 14.08
N ALA A 272 -4.02 -12.13 14.98
CA ALA A 272 -4.33 -11.88 16.38
C ALA A 272 -5.22 -10.66 16.59
N THR A 273 -4.98 -9.55 15.86
CA THR A 273 -5.71 -8.30 16.04
C THR A 273 -6.94 -8.14 15.15
N GLY A 274 -6.99 -8.84 14.01
CA GLY A 274 -7.99 -8.64 12.97
C GLY A 274 -7.83 -7.32 12.20
N ALA A 275 -6.74 -6.58 12.40
CA ALA A 275 -6.52 -5.29 11.77
C ALA A 275 -5.21 -5.28 10.97
N CYS A 276 -5.24 -4.69 9.79
CA CYS A 276 -4.05 -4.46 8.98
C CYS A 276 -3.84 -2.95 8.75
N PRO A 277 -2.65 -2.49 8.35
CA PRO A 277 -2.29 -1.07 8.38
C PRO A 277 -3.26 -0.11 7.67
N GLY A 278 -3.84 -0.51 6.53
CA GLY A 278 -4.81 0.32 5.80
C GLY A 278 -6.14 0.46 6.54
N PRO A 279 -6.86 -0.65 6.79
CA PRO A 279 -8.08 -0.65 7.60
C PRO A 279 -7.93 0.01 8.96
N LEU A 280 -6.76 -0.11 9.60
CA LEU A 280 -6.49 0.53 10.88
C LEU A 280 -6.58 2.06 10.79
N VAL A 281 -6.04 2.66 9.73
CA VAL A 281 -6.17 4.11 9.48
C VAL A 281 -7.63 4.51 9.29
N VAL A 282 -8.42 3.69 8.58
CA VAL A 282 -9.86 3.91 8.37
C VAL A 282 -10.62 3.82 9.69
N ILE A 283 -10.32 2.83 10.55
CA ILE A 283 -10.93 2.65 11.87
C ILE A 283 -10.61 3.85 12.79
N VAL A 284 -9.35 4.33 12.79
CA VAL A 284 -8.96 5.52 13.54
C VAL A 284 -9.71 6.76 13.04
N GLY A 285 -9.93 6.89 11.73
CA GLY A 285 -10.77 7.95 11.18
C GLY A 285 -12.22 7.88 11.65
N ALA A 286 -12.78 6.68 11.75
CA ALA A 286 -14.15 6.46 12.20
C ALA A 286 -14.34 6.69 13.72
N ALA A 287 -13.33 6.38 14.53
CA ALA A 287 -13.37 6.48 15.98
C ALA A 287 -12.03 7.05 16.51
N PRO A 288 -11.80 8.36 16.34
CA PRO A 288 -10.49 8.97 16.65
C PRO A 288 -10.16 8.98 18.14
N THR A 289 -11.14 8.82 19.02
CA THR A 289 -10.98 8.75 20.48
C THR A 289 -10.83 7.31 20.99
N ALA A 290 -10.98 6.31 20.15
CA ALA A 290 -10.89 4.91 20.53
C ALA A 290 -9.44 4.50 20.80
N MET A 291 -9.10 4.23 22.04
CA MET A 291 -7.72 3.93 22.47
C MET A 291 -7.17 2.62 21.87
N GLY A 292 -8.01 1.59 21.64
CA GLY A 292 -7.55 0.31 21.11
C GLY A 292 -6.88 0.44 19.73
N PRO A 293 -7.57 0.95 18.70
CA PRO A 293 -6.99 1.21 17.38
C PRO A 293 -5.78 2.16 17.42
N LEU A 294 -5.82 3.18 18.27
CA LEU A 294 -4.71 4.12 18.46
C LEU A 294 -3.47 3.43 19.02
N LEU A 295 -3.61 2.57 20.03
CA LEU A 295 -2.50 1.80 20.59
C LEU A 295 -1.83 0.91 19.54
N ILE A 296 -2.63 0.23 18.70
CA ILE A 296 -2.04 -0.58 17.61
C ILE A 296 -1.31 0.32 16.61
N LEU A 297 -1.89 1.45 16.19
CA LEU A 297 -1.27 2.35 15.24
C LEU A 297 0.04 2.94 15.78
N LEU A 298 0.06 3.33 17.06
CA LEU A 298 1.27 3.77 17.76
C LEU A 298 2.30 2.65 17.85
N GLY A 299 1.85 1.43 18.15
CA GLY A 299 2.71 0.24 18.12
C GLY A 299 3.33 0.00 16.75
N VAL A 300 2.53 0.08 15.67
CA VAL A 300 3.03 -0.05 14.28
C VAL A 300 4.09 1.00 13.99
N ALA A 301 3.86 2.25 14.37
CA ALA A 301 4.82 3.33 14.20
C ALA A 301 6.11 3.05 15.00
N ALA A 302 6.00 2.69 16.27
CA ALA A 302 7.15 2.34 17.12
C ALA A 302 7.94 1.15 16.56
N GLY A 303 7.26 0.10 16.11
CA GLY A 303 7.88 -1.08 15.50
C GLY A 303 8.63 -0.76 14.20
N MET A 304 8.06 0.08 13.34
CA MET A 304 8.74 0.55 12.12
C MET A 304 9.98 1.39 12.44
N LEU A 305 9.89 2.29 13.41
CA LEU A 305 11.03 3.11 13.86
C LEU A 305 12.14 2.26 14.47
N LEU A 306 11.79 1.30 15.31
CA LEU A 306 12.74 0.34 15.89
C LEU A 306 13.46 -0.46 14.80
N ALA A 307 12.72 -1.03 13.86
CA ALA A 307 13.30 -1.80 12.76
C ALA A 307 14.20 -0.93 11.87
N ASN A 308 13.83 0.33 11.63
CA ASN A 308 14.67 1.29 10.91
C ASN A 308 15.98 1.58 11.65
N SER A 309 15.93 1.82 12.94
CA SER A 309 17.12 2.09 13.77
C SER A 309 18.09 0.91 13.76
N VAL A 310 17.57 -0.32 13.90
CA VAL A 310 18.39 -1.54 13.86
C VAL A 310 19.02 -1.75 12.47
N SER A 311 18.27 -1.51 11.40
CA SER A 311 18.79 -1.65 10.03
C SER A 311 19.86 -0.59 9.71
N SER A 312 19.68 0.63 10.17
CA SER A 312 20.64 1.73 9.99
C SER A 312 21.95 1.49 10.74
N PHE A 313 21.88 0.85 11.92
CA PHE A 313 23.06 0.47 12.68
C PHE A 313 23.89 -0.62 11.98
N ARG A 314 23.24 -1.59 11.34
CA ARG A 314 23.92 -2.67 10.58
C ARG A 314 24.59 -2.19 9.29
N LEU A 315 24.13 -1.08 8.71
CA LEU A 315 24.66 -0.54 7.44
C LEU A 315 25.77 0.50 7.64
N LYS A 316 26.16 0.84 8.87
CA LYS A 316 27.33 1.68 9.10
C LYS A 316 28.59 0.82 8.89
N PRO A 317 29.37 1.01 7.80
CA PRO A 317 30.66 0.34 7.68
C PRO A 317 31.56 0.81 8.86
N PRO A 318 32.41 -0.05 9.38
CA PRO A 318 33.38 0.36 10.39
C PRO A 318 34.15 1.57 9.83
N SER A 319 34.17 2.65 10.61
CA SER A 319 34.83 3.90 10.25
C SER A 319 36.24 3.60 9.75
N SER A 320 36.53 3.99 8.50
CA SER A 320 37.84 3.84 7.86
C SER A 320 38.89 4.76 8.53
N GLN A 321 39.30 4.44 9.76
CA GLN A 321 40.42 5.10 10.42
C GLN A 321 41.75 4.32 10.29
N THR A 322 41.81 3.21 9.54
CA THR A 322 43.03 2.37 9.48
C THR A 322 43.70 2.35 8.09
N SER A 323 43.30 3.17 7.14
CA SER A 323 43.91 3.17 5.80
C SER A 323 44.90 4.32 5.54
N LYS A 324 45.30 5.10 6.57
CA LYS A 324 46.30 6.19 6.41
C LYS A 324 47.74 5.81 6.84
N GLN A 325 48.05 4.55 7.13
CA GLN A 325 49.39 4.15 7.60
C GLN A 325 50.16 3.16 6.71
N LEU A 326 49.70 2.90 5.48
CA LEU A 326 50.41 1.98 4.57
C LEU A 326 50.53 2.52 3.12
N SER A 327 50.83 3.82 2.95
CA SER A 327 51.26 4.36 1.66
C SER A 327 52.62 5.05 1.78
N GLY A 328 53.60 4.27 2.13
CA GLY A 328 55.02 4.66 2.14
C GLY A 328 55.87 3.55 1.59
N THR A 329 55.62 3.09 0.37
CA THR A 329 56.57 2.26 -0.39
C THR A 329 56.48 2.64 -1.84
N ILE A 330 57.56 3.19 -2.32
CA ILE A 330 57.87 3.62 -3.66
C ILE A 330 57.81 2.41 -4.61
N LEU A 331 57.11 2.53 -5.72
CA LEU A 331 57.26 1.64 -6.89
C LEU A 331 57.57 2.48 -8.12
N PRO A 332 58.49 2.02 -9.00
CA PRO A 332 59.05 2.81 -10.09
C PRO A 332 58.20 2.76 -11.35
N ASP A 333 58.35 3.80 -12.13
CA ASP A 333 58.09 4.07 -13.56
C ASP A 333 57.26 3.10 -14.38
N GLY A 334 56.10 3.59 -14.86
CA GLY A 334 55.29 2.96 -15.87
C GLY A 334 55.71 3.36 -17.32
N PRO A 335 55.23 2.63 -18.32
CA PRO A 335 55.69 2.78 -19.72
C PRO A 335 55.15 4.06 -20.39
N PRO A 336 55.77 4.50 -21.52
CA PRO A 336 55.52 5.80 -22.15
C PRO A 336 54.18 5.88 -22.91
N PRO A 337 53.68 7.11 -23.15
CA PRO A 337 52.38 7.33 -23.81
C PRO A 337 52.42 7.08 -25.31
N ALA A 338 51.35 6.52 -25.83
CA ALA A 338 51.11 6.28 -27.26
C ALA A 338 50.84 7.59 -28.05
N PRO A 339 51.20 7.63 -29.34
CA PRO A 339 51.21 8.86 -30.16
C PRO A 339 49.80 9.39 -30.48
N ARG A 340 49.70 10.73 -30.50
CA ARG A 340 48.56 11.51 -30.96
C ARG A 340 48.33 11.36 -32.45
N VAL A 341 47.12 11.00 -32.86
CA VAL A 341 46.67 11.14 -34.23
C VAL A 341 45.84 12.42 -34.36
N GLU A 342 46.35 13.38 -35.13
CA GLU A 342 45.61 14.57 -35.58
C GLU A 342 44.73 14.17 -36.77
N GLY A 343 43.53 14.67 -36.82
CA GLY A 343 42.81 14.76 -38.10
C GLY A 343 41.29 14.73 -37.99
N GLY A 344 40.63 15.85 -38.28
CA GLY A 344 39.29 15.83 -38.90
C GLY A 344 38.17 16.50 -38.14
N ARG A 345 38.01 17.81 -38.31
CA ARG A 345 36.78 18.57 -38.02
C ARG A 345 35.58 17.99 -38.76
N ARG A 346 34.51 17.63 -38.04
CA ARG A 346 33.12 17.78 -38.54
C ARG A 346 32.23 18.36 -37.44
N HIS A 347 31.70 19.53 -37.72
CA HIS A 347 30.61 20.16 -37.01
C HIS A 347 29.36 19.26 -37.05
N VAL A 348 28.88 18.81 -35.90
CA VAL A 348 27.50 18.35 -35.73
C VAL A 348 26.93 19.12 -34.56
N GLY A 349 25.89 19.91 -34.87
CA GLY A 349 25.23 20.78 -33.91
C GLY A 349 24.67 19.99 -32.72
N ALA A 350 25.02 20.46 -31.54
CA ALA A 350 24.43 19.99 -30.29
C ALA A 350 22.96 20.47 -30.20
N MET A 351 22.04 19.57 -30.53
CA MET A 351 20.62 19.75 -30.26
C MET A 351 20.41 19.53 -28.77
N LEU A 352 20.19 20.60 -28.04
CA LEU A 352 19.77 20.59 -26.63
C LEU A 352 18.44 19.86 -26.52
N VAL A 353 18.46 18.62 -26.06
CA VAL A 353 17.27 17.88 -25.65
C VAL A 353 16.92 18.34 -24.25
N PRO A 354 15.73 18.92 -24.01
CA PRO A 354 15.31 19.26 -22.66
C PRO A 354 15.09 17.97 -21.88
N HIS A 355 15.73 17.85 -20.71
CA HIS A 355 15.49 16.81 -19.72
C HIS A 355 14.06 16.92 -19.14
N THR A 356 13.07 16.46 -19.90
CA THR A 356 11.75 16.14 -19.34
C THR A 356 11.83 14.73 -18.78
N GLY A 357 11.74 14.61 -17.45
CA GLY A 357 11.83 13.32 -16.78
C GLY A 357 10.76 12.31 -17.27
N PRO A 358 10.98 11.00 -17.12
CA PRO A 358 10.13 9.94 -17.68
C PRO A 358 8.65 10.01 -17.30
N ARG A 359 8.29 10.77 -16.28
CA ARG A 359 6.90 10.97 -15.82
C ARG A 359 6.04 11.82 -16.77
N ARG A 360 6.62 12.80 -17.44
CA ARG A 360 5.89 13.69 -18.38
C ARG A 360 5.58 12.97 -19.68
N ALA A 361 6.52 12.19 -20.18
CA ALA A 361 6.34 11.37 -21.37
C ALA A 361 5.27 10.28 -21.20
N ALA A 362 5.19 9.65 -20.02
CA ALA A 362 4.18 8.65 -19.72
C ALA A 362 2.75 9.23 -19.68
N LEU A 363 2.59 10.42 -19.14
CA LEU A 363 1.29 11.13 -19.11
C LEU A 363 0.85 11.57 -20.51
N GLU A 364 1.77 12.04 -21.33
CA GLU A 364 1.48 12.46 -22.70
C GLU A 364 1.09 11.28 -23.60
N LEU A 365 1.74 10.12 -23.43
CA LEU A 365 1.41 8.90 -24.16
C LEU A 365 0.05 8.30 -23.76
N LEU A 366 -0.36 8.47 -22.51
CA LEU A 366 -1.65 7.96 -22.02
C LEU A 366 -2.83 8.65 -22.71
N PHE A 367 -2.65 9.87 -23.16
CA PHE A 367 -3.73 10.72 -23.65
C PHE A 367 -3.63 11.07 -25.14
N ALA A 368 -2.45 10.94 -25.77
CA ALA A 368 -2.30 11.18 -27.20
C ALA A 368 -3.04 10.15 -28.08
N ARG A 369 -3.21 8.91 -27.59
CA ARG A 369 -3.93 7.85 -28.33
C ARG A 369 -5.45 7.95 -28.31
N THR A 370 -6.05 8.83 -27.51
CA THR A 370 -7.51 9.00 -27.49
C THR A 370 -8.00 9.95 -28.58
N ASP A 371 -7.15 10.82 -29.11
CA ASP A 371 -7.53 11.78 -30.16
C ASP A 371 -7.48 11.21 -31.58
N GLU A 372 -6.75 10.10 -31.82
CA GLU A 372 -6.66 9.47 -33.16
C GLU A 372 -7.81 8.51 -33.50
N ARG A 373 -8.75 8.24 -32.56
CA ARG A 373 -9.92 7.36 -32.80
C ARG A 373 -11.26 8.10 -32.79
N ALA A 374 -11.24 9.42 -32.79
CA ALA A 374 -12.44 10.27 -32.79
C ALA A 374 -12.56 11.11 -34.09
N LEU A 375 -11.96 10.67 -35.21
CA LEU A 375 -12.23 11.16 -36.57
C LEU A 375 -12.66 10.01 -37.46
#